data_ab443dca6b0990b6f6a37ae92d7f69ad
#
_entry.id   ab443dca6b0990b6f6a37ae92d7f69ad
#
_cell.length_a   1.000
_cell.length_b   1.000
_cell.length_c   1.000
_cell.angle_alpha   90.00
_cell.angle_beta   90.00
_cell.angle_gamma   90.00
#
_symmetry.space_group_name_H-M   'P 1'
#
loop_
_entity.id
_entity.type
_entity.pdbx_description
1 polymer ?
#
loop_
_entity_poly.entity_id
_entity_poly.type
_entity_poly.pdbx_seq_one_letter_code
_entity_poly.pdbx_strand_id
1 'polypeptide(L)'
;MTKQCVLMQHGLTLSPGHTGTCCYNRNNPNSYSSYDIDPIGCKACVDQENNNIKSYRQGANEQYGLSHSHRSPIVLDFTPNLNCNLTCRICSEEASSSWAKLKQIKINKNYNISINKFNSAFNDINLNNVKEINFSGGEPLLNNNILKYLNTFEDKIDFSTCTLRFSTNTTVPLTTKISEFFLKFKLVLARFSIDDVGPGFEYQRYPAKWNHCEANWQLFLNTMPHNVIPAINRTVSILNIRRLHLLDQWHTKYLQTRFNDPIELIDHFAFGPYSLDHIPLALKQDIQSNGSIRAWNYVKEREPGHTVRLQTVIQQHDAMHNTLLKDFDPELHKFIFQ
;
A
#
# COMPACT_ATOMS: atom_id res chain seq x y z
N MET A 1 -9.67 14.66 -20.56
CA MET A 1 -9.75 14.04 -19.22
C MET A 1 -10.27 15.06 -18.23
N THR A 2 -11.25 14.71 -17.42
CA THR A 2 -11.77 15.63 -16.38
C THR A 2 -10.67 15.89 -15.36
N LYS A 3 -10.34 17.16 -15.13
CA LYS A 3 -9.37 17.57 -14.09
C LYS A 3 -10.03 17.63 -12.69
N GLN A 4 -11.00 16.76 -12.42
CA GLN A 4 -11.83 16.78 -11.22
C GLN A 4 -11.70 15.50 -10.43
N CYS A 5 -11.83 15.58 -9.10
CA CYS A 5 -11.76 14.44 -8.18
C CYS A 5 -12.80 14.60 -7.07
N VAL A 6 -13.64 13.59 -6.88
CA VAL A 6 -14.66 13.58 -5.81
C VAL A 6 -14.02 13.72 -4.41
N LEU A 7 -12.84 13.17 -4.21
CA LEU A 7 -12.15 13.21 -2.93
C LEU A 7 -11.71 14.62 -2.52
N MET A 8 -11.58 15.56 -3.47
CA MET A 8 -11.23 16.94 -3.13
C MET A 8 -12.31 17.63 -2.28
N GLN A 9 -13.56 17.19 -2.36
CA GLN A 9 -14.66 17.69 -1.52
C GLN A 9 -15.17 16.67 -0.49
N HIS A 10 -15.09 15.37 -0.80
CA HIS A 10 -15.73 14.30 -0.02
C HIS A 10 -14.76 13.27 0.53
N GLY A 11 -13.46 13.55 0.48
CA GLY A 11 -12.44 12.79 1.17
C GLY A 11 -12.00 13.49 2.45
N LEU A 12 -11.62 12.73 3.46
CA LEU A 12 -10.97 13.22 4.66
C LEU A 12 -9.81 12.29 5.03
N THR A 13 -8.60 12.84 5.04
CA THR A 13 -7.39 12.10 5.39
C THR A 13 -6.84 12.57 6.72
N LEU A 14 -6.50 11.63 7.58
CA LEU A 14 -5.81 11.89 8.84
C LEU A 14 -4.60 10.97 8.99
N SER A 15 -3.42 11.57 9.05
CA SER A 15 -2.15 10.89 9.29
C SER A 15 -1.27 11.68 10.27
N PRO A 16 -0.20 11.10 10.83
CA PRO A 16 0.70 11.84 11.71
C PRO A 16 1.25 13.10 11.04
N GLY A 17 0.92 14.26 11.62
CA GLY A 17 1.36 15.58 11.11
C GLY A 17 0.60 16.09 9.88
N HIS A 18 -0.43 15.39 9.39
CA HIS A 18 -1.18 15.81 8.21
C HIS A 18 -2.68 15.54 8.35
N THR A 19 -3.47 16.54 7.92
CA THR A 19 -4.91 16.40 7.71
C THR A 19 -5.23 17.00 6.34
N GLY A 20 -6.00 16.31 5.52
CA GLY A 20 -6.28 16.73 4.14
C GLY A 20 -7.48 16.02 3.54
N THR A 21 -7.64 16.13 2.24
CA THR A 21 -8.76 15.54 1.50
C THR A 21 -8.45 14.17 0.89
N CYS A 22 -7.17 13.86 0.67
CA CYS A 22 -6.73 12.62 0.02
C CYS A 22 -5.32 12.24 0.49
N CYS A 23 -5.05 10.94 0.64
CA CYS A 23 -3.75 10.41 1.03
C CYS A 23 -2.62 10.74 0.05
N TYR A 24 -2.94 10.96 -1.22
CA TYR A 24 -1.97 11.38 -2.24
C TYR A 24 -1.75 12.88 -2.29
N ASN A 25 -2.72 13.70 -1.85
CA ASN A 25 -2.59 15.16 -1.83
C ASN A 25 -2.24 15.65 -0.43
N ARG A 26 -0.96 15.63 -0.09
CA ARG A 26 -0.44 16.09 1.20
C ARG A 26 -0.23 17.61 1.29
N ASN A 27 -0.37 18.34 0.17
CA ASN A 27 0.00 19.76 0.10
C ASN A 27 -1.17 20.72 0.31
N ASN A 28 -2.42 20.24 0.35
CA ASN A 28 -3.58 21.11 0.46
C ASN A 28 -4.53 20.70 1.59
N PRO A 29 -4.33 21.22 2.81
CA PRO A 29 -5.12 20.83 3.97
C PRO A 29 -6.58 21.32 3.97
N ASN A 30 -6.98 22.30 3.12
CA ASN A 30 -8.22 23.05 3.33
C ASN A 30 -9.08 23.33 2.08
N SER A 31 -8.89 22.66 0.94
CA SER A 31 -9.66 22.98 -0.27
C SER A 31 -10.89 22.12 -0.47
N TYR A 32 -11.87 22.22 0.42
CA TYR A 32 -13.22 21.65 0.20
C TYR A 32 -14.10 22.48 -0.77
N SER A 33 -13.51 23.40 -1.53
CA SER A 33 -14.25 24.39 -2.30
C SER A 33 -14.54 23.98 -3.75
N SER A 34 -13.75 23.08 -4.33
CA SER A 34 -13.95 22.61 -5.70
C SER A 34 -13.53 21.15 -5.88
N TYR A 35 -14.01 20.51 -6.95
CA TYR A 35 -13.53 19.19 -7.37
C TYR A 35 -12.21 19.23 -8.13
N ASP A 36 -11.65 20.41 -8.37
CA ASP A 36 -10.45 20.58 -9.19
C ASP A 36 -9.22 19.96 -8.50
N ILE A 37 -8.43 19.26 -9.29
CA ILE A 37 -7.21 18.63 -8.79
C ILE A 37 -6.09 19.67 -8.60
N ASP A 38 -5.30 19.46 -7.55
CA ASP A 38 -4.02 20.13 -7.38
C ASP A 38 -2.96 19.42 -8.26
N PRO A 39 -2.37 20.09 -9.26
CA PRO A 39 -1.41 19.45 -10.17
C PRO A 39 -0.18 18.85 -9.46
N ILE A 40 0.22 19.41 -8.33
CA ILE A 40 1.38 18.95 -7.56
C ILE A 40 0.98 17.78 -6.65
N GLY A 41 -0.05 17.97 -5.82
CA GLY A 41 -0.51 16.96 -4.87
C GLY A 41 -1.17 15.75 -5.54
N CYS A 42 -1.77 15.92 -6.71
CA CYS A 42 -2.40 14.87 -7.48
C CYS A 42 -1.49 14.20 -8.52
N LYS A 43 -0.19 14.51 -8.51
CA LYS A 43 0.79 14.00 -9.49
C LYS A 43 0.74 12.48 -9.65
N ALA A 44 0.61 11.73 -8.56
CA ALA A 44 0.56 10.26 -8.60
C ALA A 44 -0.60 9.74 -9.45
N CYS A 45 -1.81 10.31 -9.33
CA CYS A 45 -2.95 9.95 -10.15
C CYS A 45 -2.74 10.37 -11.61
N VAL A 46 -2.22 11.57 -11.85
CA VAL A 46 -1.95 12.09 -13.20
C VAL A 46 -0.91 11.22 -13.91
N ASP A 47 0.16 10.84 -13.24
CA ASP A 47 1.20 9.98 -13.81
C ASP A 47 0.65 8.58 -14.17
N GLN A 48 -0.20 7.99 -13.31
CA GLN A 48 -0.88 6.74 -13.63
C GLN A 48 -1.74 6.86 -14.89
N GLU A 49 -2.55 7.91 -14.98
CA GLU A 49 -3.45 8.15 -16.10
C GLU A 49 -2.70 8.42 -17.42
N ASN A 50 -1.58 9.14 -17.35
CA ASN A 50 -0.70 9.36 -18.51
C ASN A 50 -0.06 8.06 -19.02
N ASN A 51 0.07 7.06 -18.14
CA ASN A 51 0.56 5.73 -18.49
C ASN A 51 -0.58 4.72 -18.77
N ASN A 52 -1.81 5.17 -18.99
CA ASN A 52 -2.99 4.34 -19.23
C ASN A 52 -3.30 3.36 -18.07
N ILE A 53 -2.91 3.71 -16.85
CA ILE A 53 -3.21 2.97 -15.62
C ILE A 53 -4.36 3.68 -14.93
N LYS A 54 -5.40 2.93 -14.56
CA LYS A 54 -6.53 3.48 -13.80
C LYS A 54 -6.05 4.03 -12.46
N SER A 55 -6.21 5.33 -12.25
CA SER A 55 -5.83 6.00 -11.02
C SER A 55 -6.85 5.82 -9.90
N TYR A 56 -6.39 6.06 -8.65
CA TYR A 56 -7.29 6.11 -7.49
C TYR A 56 -8.40 7.16 -7.68
N ARG A 57 -8.08 8.32 -8.24
CA ARG A 57 -9.04 9.37 -8.57
C ARG A 57 -10.12 8.90 -9.54
N GLN A 58 -9.74 8.23 -10.63
CA GLN A 58 -10.70 7.70 -11.60
C GLN A 58 -11.62 6.67 -10.95
N GLY A 59 -11.05 5.76 -10.15
CA GLY A 59 -11.84 4.78 -9.41
C GLY A 59 -12.83 5.43 -8.44
N ALA A 60 -12.40 6.44 -7.69
CA ALA A 60 -13.27 7.18 -6.77
C ALA A 60 -14.39 7.96 -7.51
N ASN A 61 -14.06 8.61 -8.64
CA ASN A 61 -15.05 9.32 -9.44
C ASN A 61 -16.11 8.40 -10.05
N GLU A 62 -15.71 7.23 -10.51
CA GLU A 62 -16.63 6.22 -11.04
C GLU A 62 -17.53 5.64 -9.94
N GLN A 63 -16.98 5.40 -8.78
CA GLN A 63 -17.70 4.80 -7.66
C GLN A 63 -18.69 5.76 -7.00
N TYR A 64 -18.31 7.03 -6.82
CA TYR A 64 -19.05 8.00 -6.02
C TYR A 64 -19.66 9.15 -6.83
N GLY A 65 -19.22 9.38 -8.07
CA GLY A 65 -19.64 10.52 -8.89
C GLY A 65 -19.07 11.85 -8.40
N LEU A 66 -19.35 12.93 -9.11
CA LEU A 66 -18.85 14.30 -8.82
C LEU A 66 -19.94 15.23 -8.25
N SER A 67 -21.19 14.78 -8.14
CA SER A 67 -22.30 15.64 -7.71
C SER A 67 -22.91 15.13 -6.41
N HIS A 68 -22.67 15.85 -5.32
CA HIS A 68 -23.25 15.57 -4.02
C HIS A 68 -23.86 16.83 -3.43
N SER A 69 -25.03 16.69 -2.82
CA SER A 69 -25.78 17.81 -2.21
C SER A 69 -25.26 18.23 -0.83
N HIS A 70 -24.32 17.51 -0.26
CA HIS A 70 -23.81 17.73 1.11
C HIS A 70 -22.28 17.79 1.14
N ARG A 71 -21.72 18.47 2.15
CA ARG A 71 -20.27 18.62 2.35
C ARG A 71 -19.70 17.66 3.40
N SER A 72 -20.34 16.53 3.67
CA SER A 72 -19.79 15.51 4.58
C SER A 72 -18.90 14.53 3.84
N PRO A 73 -17.87 13.98 4.50
CA PRO A 73 -16.99 13.01 3.88
C PRO A 73 -17.73 11.73 3.50
N ILE A 74 -17.38 11.19 2.34
CA ILE A 74 -17.80 9.87 1.85
C ILE A 74 -16.69 8.86 2.07
N VAL A 75 -15.43 9.30 1.95
CA VAL A 75 -14.24 8.47 2.14
C VAL A 75 -13.40 9.02 3.28
N LEU A 76 -13.10 8.16 4.25
CA LEU A 76 -12.14 8.42 5.31
C LEU A 76 -10.86 7.64 5.05
N ASP A 77 -9.71 8.31 5.10
CA ASP A 77 -8.40 7.72 4.88
C ASP A 77 -7.52 7.93 6.12
N PHE A 78 -7.20 6.85 6.81
CA PHE A 78 -6.50 6.91 8.09
C PHE A 78 -5.13 6.26 8.04
N THR A 79 -4.15 6.98 8.51
CA THR A 79 -2.83 6.47 8.90
C THR A 79 -2.56 6.91 10.35
N PRO A 80 -3.21 6.31 11.34
CA PRO A 80 -3.18 6.86 12.71
C PRO A 80 -1.82 6.67 13.39
N ASN A 81 -1.02 5.71 12.94
CA ASN A 81 0.34 5.50 13.44
C ASN A 81 1.21 4.79 12.37
N LEU A 82 2.53 4.85 12.59
CA LEU A 82 3.54 4.26 11.72
C LEU A 82 4.19 3.02 12.35
N ASN A 83 3.54 2.41 13.35
CA ASN A 83 4.05 1.20 13.99
C ASN A 83 4.09 0.05 13.00
N CYS A 84 5.29 -0.43 12.72
CA CYS A 84 5.54 -1.54 11.81
C CYS A 84 6.67 -2.41 12.36
N ASN A 85 6.59 -3.70 12.13
CA ASN A 85 7.60 -4.67 12.53
C ASN A 85 8.60 -4.99 11.40
N LEU A 86 8.47 -4.34 10.23
CA LEU A 86 9.36 -4.57 9.08
C LEU A 86 10.14 -3.31 8.69
N THR A 87 11.27 -3.54 8.02
CA THR A 87 12.11 -2.55 7.34
C THR A 87 12.21 -2.89 5.85
N CYS A 88 11.06 -2.97 5.17
CA CYS A 88 11.01 -3.29 3.74
C CYS A 88 11.87 -2.32 2.93
N ARG A 89 12.62 -2.82 1.93
CA ARG A 89 13.55 -2.01 1.13
C ARG A 89 12.89 -0.88 0.35
N ILE A 90 11.65 -1.10 -0.08
CA ILE A 90 10.83 -0.09 -0.80
C ILE A 90 10.13 0.89 0.13
N CYS A 91 10.37 0.81 1.44
CA CYS A 91 9.75 1.65 2.46
C CYS A 91 10.79 2.60 3.09
N SER A 92 10.36 3.49 3.97
CA SER A 92 11.22 4.47 4.65
C SER A 92 10.82 4.67 6.11
N GLU A 93 11.64 5.43 6.82
CA GLU A 93 11.39 5.89 8.18
C GLU A 93 10.11 6.72 8.32
N GLU A 94 9.65 7.34 7.25
CA GLU A 94 8.41 8.12 7.24
C GLU A 94 7.15 7.26 7.28
N ALA A 95 7.28 5.95 7.02
CA ALA A 95 6.18 5.00 6.97
C ALA A 95 6.37 3.79 7.88
N SER A 96 7.53 3.64 8.54
CA SER A 96 7.83 2.51 9.42
C SER A 96 8.64 2.92 10.65
N SER A 97 8.09 2.64 11.84
CA SER A 97 8.80 2.83 13.11
C SER A 97 10.05 1.95 13.23
N SER A 98 10.07 0.77 12.60
CA SER A 98 11.27 -0.09 12.57
C SER A 98 12.38 0.53 11.74
N TRP A 99 12.06 1.17 10.59
CA TRP A 99 13.05 1.95 9.84
C TRP A 99 13.59 3.12 10.64
N ALA A 100 12.73 3.91 11.29
CA ALA A 100 13.16 5.02 12.13
C ALA A 100 14.09 4.55 13.25
N LYS A 101 13.77 3.44 13.90
CA LYS A 101 14.62 2.81 14.93
C LYS A 101 15.96 2.37 14.35
N LEU A 102 15.97 1.68 13.20
CA LEU A 102 17.18 1.18 12.56
C LEU A 102 18.13 2.30 12.15
N LYS A 103 17.58 3.41 11.64
CA LYS A 103 18.34 4.63 11.30
C LYS A 103 18.62 5.55 12.48
N GLN A 104 18.25 5.17 13.71
CA GLN A 104 18.42 5.96 14.93
C GLN A 104 17.77 7.35 14.87
N ILE A 105 16.71 7.48 14.07
CA ILE A 105 15.95 8.71 13.96
C ILE A 105 15.03 8.81 15.18
N LYS A 106 15.09 9.95 15.89
CA LYS A 106 14.17 10.21 17.00
C LYS A 106 12.73 10.20 16.49
N ILE A 107 11.98 9.20 16.91
CA ILE A 107 10.54 9.15 16.72
C ILE A 107 9.95 10.29 17.56
N ASN A 108 9.60 11.38 16.93
CA ASN A 108 8.91 12.45 17.63
C ASN A 108 7.44 12.08 17.90
N LYS A 109 6.74 12.89 18.71
CA LYS A 109 5.33 12.64 19.09
C LYS A 109 4.36 12.58 17.89
N ASN A 110 4.83 12.94 16.70
CA ASN A 110 4.01 12.96 15.49
C ASN A 110 3.93 11.59 14.78
N TYR A 111 4.66 10.56 15.21
CA TYR A 111 4.56 9.21 14.61
C TYR A 111 3.25 8.49 14.97
N ASN A 112 2.61 8.88 16.06
CA ASN A 112 1.37 8.27 16.52
C ASN A 112 0.36 9.35 16.90
N ILE A 113 -0.82 9.27 16.34
CA ILE A 113 -1.96 10.08 16.78
C ILE A 113 -2.55 9.39 18.01
N SER A 114 -2.60 10.07 19.15
CA SER A 114 -3.29 9.51 20.33
C SER A 114 -4.78 9.36 20.04
N ILE A 115 -5.44 8.40 20.71
CA ILE A 115 -6.89 8.18 20.54
C ILE A 115 -7.68 9.46 20.81
N ASN A 116 -7.30 10.23 21.83
CA ASN A 116 -8.00 11.48 22.17
C ASN A 116 -7.86 12.52 21.02
N LYS A 117 -6.66 12.68 20.47
CA LYS A 117 -6.42 13.57 19.32
C LYS A 117 -7.14 13.06 18.07
N PHE A 118 -7.16 11.75 17.86
CA PHE A 118 -7.88 11.12 16.77
C PHE A 118 -9.37 11.41 16.87
N ASN A 119 -10.00 11.17 18.05
CA ASN A 119 -11.41 11.42 18.26
C ASN A 119 -11.75 12.92 18.14
N SER A 120 -10.93 13.81 18.69
CA SER A 120 -11.18 15.25 18.61
C SER A 120 -11.15 15.78 17.17
N ALA A 121 -10.40 15.14 16.27
CA ALA A 121 -10.38 15.53 14.86
C ALA A 121 -11.73 15.31 14.13
N PHE A 122 -12.63 14.52 14.72
CA PHE A 122 -13.93 14.17 14.12
C PHE A 122 -15.15 14.66 14.93
N ASN A 123 -14.95 15.42 16.03
CA ASN A 123 -16.06 15.82 16.89
C ASN A 123 -17.11 16.68 16.16
N ASP A 124 -16.65 17.57 15.29
CA ASP A 124 -17.51 18.52 14.60
C ASP A 124 -17.82 18.10 13.13
N ILE A 125 -17.47 16.86 12.77
CA ILE A 125 -17.64 16.35 11.42
C ILE A 125 -18.83 15.37 11.38
N ASN A 126 -19.81 15.66 10.51
CA ASN A 126 -20.89 14.71 10.25
C ASN A 126 -20.36 13.53 9.43
N LEU A 127 -20.34 12.33 10.01
CA LEU A 127 -19.84 11.09 9.40
C LEU A 127 -20.94 10.17 8.87
N ASN A 128 -22.23 10.58 8.90
CA ASN A 128 -23.35 9.73 8.50
C ASN A 128 -23.31 9.28 7.02
N ASN A 129 -22.57 10.01 6.18
CA ASN A 129 -22.45 9.71 4.75
C ASN A 129 -21.21 8.90 4.37
N VAL A 130 -20.42 8.48 5.34
CA VAL A 130 -19.22 7.68 5.09
C VAL A 130 -19.60 6.33 4.48
N LYS A 131 -19.00 6.01 3.34
CA LYS A 131 -19.19 4.76 2.58
C LYS A 131 -17.91 3.94 2.49
N GLU A 132 -16.78 4.55 2.73
CA GLU A 132 -15.49 3.87 2.70
C GLU A 132 -14.55 4.38 3.78
N ILE A 133 -13.88 3.46 4.46
CA ILE A 133 -12.79 3.72 5.37
C ILE A 133 -11.55 3.01 4.83
N ASN A 134 -10.52 3.77 4.50
CA ASN A 134 -9.19 3.27 4.17
C ASN A 134 -8.31 3.32 5.43
N PHE A 135 -7.91 2.19 5.93
CA PHE A 135 -7.04 2.10 7.09
C PHE A 135 -5.64 1.68 6.66
N SER A 136 -4.70 2.59 6.75
CA SER A 136 -3.29 2.34 6.46
C SER A 136 -2.42 2.66 7.68
N GLY A 137 -1.10 2.59 7.53
CA GLY A 137 -0.15 2.86 8.60
C GLY A 137 1.10 2.03 8.43
N GLY A 138 1.80 1.75 9.52
CA GLY A 138 2.90 0.80 9.51
C GLY A 138 2.37 -0.62 9.22
N GLU A 139 1.82 -1.26 10.23
CA GLU A 139 1.10 -2.54 10.11
C GLU A 139 -0.22 -2.47 10.90
N PRO A 140 -1.36 -2.42 10.22
CA PRO A 140 -2.67 -2.27 10.85
C PRO A 140 -3.05 -3.38 11.83
N LEU A 141 -2.63 -4.61 11.57
CA LEU A 141 -2.97 -5.76 12.43
C LEU A 141 -2.07 -5.86 13.67
N LEU A 142 -0.92 -5.18 13.67
CA LEU A 142 0.03 -5.22 14.78
C LEU A 142 -0.62 -4.65 16.07
N ASN A 143 -0.60 -5.46 17.15
CA ASN A 143 -1.18 -5.08 18.46
C ASN A 143 -2.64 -4.62 18.36
N ASN A 144 -3.43 -5.19 17.45
CA ASN A 144 -4.83 -4.82 17.19
C ASN A 144 -5.04 -3.32 16.90
N ASN A 145 -4.07 -2.67 16.27
CA ASN A 145 -4.13 -1.24 15.98
C ASN A 145 -5.41 -0.85 15.23
N ILE A 146 -5.80 -1.64 14.23
CA ILE A 146 -7.01 -1.37 13.47
C ILE A 146 -8.26 -1.27 14.37
N LEU A 147 -8.42 -2.18 15.33
CA LEU A 147 -9.56 -2.15 16.26
C LEU A 147 -9.52 -0.95 17.18
N LYS A 148 -8.32 -0.58 17.66
CA LYS A 148 -8.14 0.53 18.60
C LYS A 148 -8.73 1.83 18.07
N TYR A 149 -8.61 2.09 16.78
CA TYR A 149 -9.10 3.32 16.16
C TYR A 149 -10.52 3.15 15.59
N LEU A 150 -10.84 2.03 14.97
CA LEU A 150 -12.16 1.83 14.37
C LEU A 150 -13.27 1.75 15.41
N ASN A 151 -13.03 1.19 16.60
CA ASN A 151 -14.02 1.16 17.70
C ASN A 151 -14.53 2.56 18.07
N THR A 152 -13.74 3.62 17.84
CA THR A 152 -14.15 4.99 18.15
C THR A 152 -15.21 5.56 17.21
N PHE A 153 -15.53 4.85 16.14
CA PHE A 153 -16.53 5.24 15.16
C PHE A 153 -17.82 4.43 15.22
N GLU A 154 -17.93 3.43 16.09
CA GLU A 154 -19.10 2.55 16.16
C GLU A 154 -20.42 3.31 16.34
N ASP A 155 -20.40 4.41 17.11
CA ASP A 155 -21.57 5.24 17.34
C ASP A 155 -21.73 6.41 16.32
N LYS A 156 -20.78 6.54 15.37
CA LYS A 156 -20.72 7.68 14.43
C LYS A 156 -20.90 7.27 12.98
N ILE A 157 -20.62 6.02 12.64
CA ILE A 157 -20.66 5.49 11.28
C ILE A 157 -21.44 4.17 11.28
N ASP A 158 -22.40 4.07 10.40
CA ASP A 158 -23.08 2.80 10.14
C ASP A 158 -22.17 1.88 9.29
N PHE A 159 -21.40 1.03 9.97
CA PHE A 159 -20.51 0.09 9.31
C PHE A 159 -21.22 -0.89 8.39
N SER A 160 -22.50 -1.20 8.62
CA SER A 160 -23.28 -2.10 7.77
C SER A 160 -23.48 -1.57 6.35
N THR A 161 -23.28 -0.28 6.13
CA THR A 161 -23.33 0.37 4.80
C THR A 161 -21.93 0.75 4.29
N CYS A 162 -20.88 0.50 5.08
CA CYS A 162 -19.52 1.00 4.84
C CYS A 162 -18.58 -0.11 4.36
N THR A 163 -17.68 0.21 3.44
CA THR A 163 -16.56 -0.64 3.03
C THR A 163 -15.31 -0.28 3.83
N LEU A 164 -14.67 -1.26 4.47
CA LEU A 164 -13.35 -1.13 5.05
C LEU A 164 -12.29 -1.60 4.06
N ARG A 165 -11.26 -0.79 3.81
CA ARG A 165 -10.03 -1.20 3.11
C ARG A 165 -8.85 -1.15 4.07
N PHE A 166 -8.01 -2.16 4.06
CA PHE A 166 -6.72 -2.11 4.74
C PHE A 166 -5.67 -2.91 3.99
N SER A 167 -4.39 -2.58 4.23
CA SER A 167 -3.26 -3.34 3.70
C SER A 167 -2.44 -3.88 4.85
N THR A 168 -2.03 -5.15 4.77
CA THR A 168 -1.17 -5.80 5.77
C THR A 168 0.10 -6.33 5.13
N ASN A 169 1.18 -6.33 5.89
CA ASN A 169 2.46 -6.92 5.49
C ASN A 169 2.50 -8.46 5.63
N THR A 170 1.39 -9.08 5.97
CA THR A 170 1.20 -10.53 6.06
C THR A 170 1.91 -11.22 7.23
N THR A 171 2.68 -10.48 8.04
CA THR A 171 3.43 -11.09 9.17
C THR A 171 2.58 -11.30 10.42
N VAL A 172 1.41 -10.66 10.50
CA VAL A 172 0.53 -10.73 11.65
C VAL A 172 -0.72 -11.52 11.29
N PRO A 173 -1.05 -12.61 12.01
CA PRO A 173 -2.24 -13.39 11.73
C PRO A 173 -3.51 -12.60 12.08
N LEU A 174 -4.60 -12.92 11.39
CA LEU A 174 -5.92 -12.41 11.73
C LEU A 174 -6.39 -13.05 13.03
N THR A 175 -6.68 -12.23 14.05
CA THR A 175 -7.24 -12.72 15.31
C THR A 175 -8.75 -12.86 15.23
N THR A 176 -9.34 -13.77 16.04
CA THR A 176 -10.81 -13.93 16.15
C THR A 176 -11.50 -12.60 16.43
N LYS A 177 -10.94 -11.78 17.33
CA LYS A 177 -11.49 -10.47 17.68
C LYS A 177 -11.55 -9.52 16.46
N ILE A 178 -10.54 -9.53 15.59
CA ILE A 178 -10.54 -8.73 14.37
C ILE A 178 -11.55 -9.30 13.36
N SER A 179 -11.61 -10.62 13.20
CA SER A 179 -12.59 -11.28 12.33
C SER A 179 -14.03 -10.95 12.72
N GLU A 180 -14.35 -11.05 14.00
CA GLU A 180 -15.68 -10.69 14.53
C GLU A 180 -16.01 -9.22 14.28
N PHE A 181 -15.03 -8.32 14.44
CA PHE A 181 -15.23 -6.91 14.18
C PHE A 181 -15.48 -6.64 12.67
N PHE A 182 -14.79 -7.35 11.79
CA PHE A 182 -14.98 -7.22 10.34
C PHE A 182 -16.40 -7.57 9.90
N LEU A 183 -17.10 -8.45 10.60
CA LEU A 183 -18.50 -8.79 10.32
C LEU A 183 -19.46 -7.60 10.44
N LYS A 184 -19.09 -6.54 11.15
CA LYS A 184 -19.89 -5.32 11.25
C LYS A 184 -19.95 -4.52 9.96
N PHE A 185 -18.98 -4.70 9.05
CA PHE A 185 -18.90 -3.96 7.79
C PHE A 185 -19.73 -4.61 6.68
N LYS A 186 -20.25 -3.78 5.78
CA LYS A 186 -20.84 -4.24 4.53
C LYS A 186 -19.87 -5.10 3.73
N LEU A 187 -18.63 -4.67 3.65
CA LEU A 187 -17.56 -5.29 2.89
C LEU A 187 -16.20 -4.94 3.51
N VAL A 188 -15.29 -5.90 3.53
CA VAL A 188 -13.88 -5.66 3.90
C VAL A 188 -12.97 -6.05 2.74
N LEU A 189 -12.18 -5.11 2.24
CA LEU A 189 -11.18 -5.34 1.21
C LEU A 189 -9.80 -5.45 1.88
N ALA A 190 -9.35 -6.68 2.06
CA ALA A 190 -8.07 -6.98 2.72
C ALA A 190 -6.97 -7.17 1.70
N ARG A 191 -5.97 -6.30 1.69
CA ARG A 191 -4.85 -6.31 0.75
C ARG A 191 -3.58 -6.80 1.41
N PHE A 192 -3.02 -7.88 0.87
CA PHE A 192 -1.81 -8.52 1.36
C PHE A 192 -0.62 -8.07 0.53
N SER A 193 0.33 -7.43 1.20
CA SER A 193 1.54 -6.91 0.56
C SER A 193 2.54 -8.04 0.33
N ILE A 194 2.50 -8.67 -0.84
CA ILE A 194 3.36 -9.78 -1.26
C ILE A 194 4.01 -9.40 -2.59
N ASP A 195 5.32 -9.05 -2.56
CA ASP A 195 6.02 -8.54 -3.75
C ASP A 195 6.75 -9.64 -4.52
N ASP A 196 7.06 -10.76 -3.88
CA ASP A 196 7.82 -11.91 -4.41
C ASP A 196 7.52 -13.13 -3.53
N VAL A 197 8.14 -14.26 -3.80
CA VAL A 197 8.05 -15.51 -3.04
C VAL A 197 9.43 -15.95 -2.53
N GLY A 198 9.43 -16.76 -1.45
CA GLY A 198 10.67 -17.34 -0.91
C GLY A 198 11.73 -16.30 -0.53
N PRO A 199 13.01 -16.55 -0.89
CA PRO A 199 14.11 -15.63 -0.58
C PRO A 199 13.90 -14.21 -1.14
N GLY A 200 13.21 -14.06 -2.27
CA GLY A 200 12.90 -12.76 -2.86
C GLY A 200 11.99 -11.92 -2.00
N PHE A 201 10.98 -12.52 -1.40
CA PHE A 201 10.13 -11.88 -0.42
C PHE A 201 10.92 -11.46 0.82
N GLU A 202 11.75 -12.37 1.37
CA GLU A 202 12.55 -12.12 2.58
C GLU A 202 13.57 -10.99 2.37
N TYR A 203 14.23 -10.94 1.21
CA TYR A 203 15.16 -9.87 0.87
C TYR A 203 14.48 -8.50 0.77
N GLN A 204 13.30 -8.44 0.19
CA GLN A 204 12.56 -7.18 0.01
C GLN A 204 11.85 -6.71 1.27
N ARG A 205 11.33 -7.64 2.10
CA ARG A 205 10.50 -7.35 3.28
C ARG A 205 11.14 -7.77 4.60
N TYR A 206 12.41 -7.41 4.76
CA TYR A 206 13.19 -7.75 5.96
C TYR A 206 12.53 -7.21 7.26
N PRO A 207 12.54 -7.99 8.37
CA PRO A 207 13.07 -9.35 8.56
C PRO A 207 12.00 -10.45 8.41
N ALA A 208 10.95 -10.23 7.61
CA ALA A 208 9.90 -11.24 7.42
C ALA A 208 10.47 -12.56 6.88
N LYS A 209 9.81 -13.67 7.25
CA LYS A 209 10.11 -15.01 6.76
C LYS A 209 8.98 -15.50 5.87
N TRP A 210 9.32 -15.95 4.66
CA TRP A 210 8.33 -16.35 3.67
C TRP A 210 7.38 -17.43 4.18
N ASN A 211 7.92 -18.52 4.74
CA ASN A 211 7.11 -19.63 5.24
C ASN A 211 6.10 -19.18 6.31
N HIS A 212 6.46 -18.22 7.15
CA HIS A 212 5.57 -17.67 8.15
C HIS A 212 4.46 -16.84 7.49
N CYS A 213 4.81 -15.98 6.54
CA CYS A 213 3.84 -15.15 5.84
C CYS A 213 2.89 -15.97 4.96
N GLU A 214 3.39 -17.00 4.28
CA GLU A 214 2.58 -17.93 3.53
C GLU A 214 1.61 -18.71 4.43
N ALA A 215 2.06 -19.16 5.60
CA ALA A 215 1.18 -19.80 6.58
C ALA A 215 0.08 -18.86 7.10
N ASN A 216 0.43 -17.60 7.40
CA ASN A 216 -0.55 -16.57 7.79
C ASN A 216 -1.55 -16.28 6.67
N TRP A 217 -1.10 -16.22 5.42
CA TRP A 217 -1.97 -16.07 4.25
C TRP A 217 -2.96 -17.23 4.14
N GLN A 218 -2.49 -18.47 4.24
CA GLN A 218 -3.35 -19.66 4.21
C GLN A 218 -4.35 -19.68 5.39
N LEU A 219 -3.87 -19.36 6.60
CA LEU A 219 -4.73 -19.26 7.76
C LEU A 219 -5.81 -18.20 7.57
N PHE A 220 -5.45 -17.03 7.03
CA PHE A 220 -6.40 -15.97 6.73
C PHE A 220 -7.48 -16.44 5.77
N LEU A 221 -7.12 -17.06 4.64
CA LEU A 221 -8.08 -17.59 3.67
C LEU A 221 -9.04 -18.60 4.29
N ASN A 222 -8.57 -19.40 5.25
CA ASN A 222 -9.39 -20.42 5.91
C ASN A 222 -10.31 -19.86 6.99
N THR A 223 -9.96 -18.72 7.60
CA THR A 223 -10.65 -18.19 8.79
C THR A 223 -11.35 -16.84 8.57
N MET A 224 -11.13 -16.18 7.43
CA MET A 224 -11.72 -14.87 7.16
C MET A 224 -13.26 -14.94 7.09
N PRO A 225 -13.96 -13.90 7.54
CA PRO A 225 -15.40 -13.78 7.41
C PRO A 225 -15.88 -13.75 5.95
N HIS A 226 -17.15 -14.08 5.74
CA HIS A 226 -17.75 -14.16 4.40
C HIS A 226 -17.79 -12.82 3.64
N ASN A 227 -17.81 -11.70 4.37
CA ASN A 227 -17.82 -10.34 3.82
C ASN A 227 -16.41 -9.77 3.58
N VAL A 228 -15.36 -10.60 3.67
CA VAL A 228 -13.97 -10.19 3.39
C VAL A 228 -13.56 -10.68 2.02
N ILE A 229 -13.09 -9.76 1.16
CA ILE A 229 -12.48 -10.05 -0.13
C ILE A 229 -10.98 -9.81 -0.01
N PRO A 230 -10.16 -10.86 -0.13
CA PRO A 230 -8.71 -10.74 -0.14
C PRO A 230 -8.21 -10.33 -1.52
N ALA A 231 -7.10 -9.57 -1.55
CA ALA A 231 -6.33 -9.31 -2.75
C ALA A 231 -4.83 -9.27 -2.42
N ILE A 232 -3.98 -9.56 -3.39
CA ILE A 232 -2.53 -9.43 -3.26
C ILE A 232 -2.11 -8.11 -3.88
N ASN A 233 -1.45 -7.28 -3.10
CA ASN A 233 -0.77 -6.07 -3.58
C ASN A 233 0.71 -6.40 -3.80
N ARG A 234 1.17 -6.34 -5.04
CA ARG A 234 2.58 -6.46 -5.41
C ARG A 234 3.14 -5.10 -5.75
N THR A 235 4.20 -4.69 -5.08
CA THR A 235 4.97 -3.52 -5.50
C THR A 235 6.06 -3.94 -6.46
N VAL A 236 5.87 -3.63 -7.74
CA VAL A 236 6.85 -3.88 -8.80
C VAL A 236 8.00 -2.90 -8.67
N SER A 237 9.20 -3.42 -8.63
CA SER A 237 10.44 -2.67 -8.42
C SER A 237 11.60 -3.30 -9.22
N ILE A 238 12.75 -2.66 -9.23
CA ILE A 238 13.96 -3.25 -9.81
C ILE A 238 14.31 -4.59 -9.14
N LEU A 239 13.97 -4.76 -7.85
CA LEU A 239 14.31 -5.97 -7.10
C LEU A 239 13.53 -7.21 -7.53
N ASN A 240 12.33 -7.06 -8.09
CA ASN A 240 11.48 -8.19 -8.45
C ASN A 240 11.04 -8.24 -9.90
N ILE A 241 11.39 -7.27 -10.73
CA ILE A 241 10.92 -7.18 -12.13
C ILE A 241 11.25 -8.44 -12.95
N ARG A 242 12.40 -9.08 -12.72
CA ARG A 242 12.78 -10.34 -13.37
C ARG A 242 12.01 -11.55 -12.83
N ARG A 243 11.46 -11.43 -11.65
CA ARG A 243 10.89 -12.53 -10.83
C ARG A 243 9.37 -12.51 -10.77
N LEU A 244 8.69 -11.59 -11.49
CA LEU A 244 7.23 -11.44 -11.43
C LEU A 244 6.50 -12.77 -11.70
N HIS A 245 7.05 -13.59 -12.61
CA HIS A 245 6.49 -14.88 -12.96
C HIS A 245 6.45 -15.87 -11.77
N LEU A 246 7.36 -15.77 -10.81
CA LEU A 246 7.39 -16.66 -9.64
C LEU A 246 6.19 -16.39 -8.71
N LEU A 247 5.87 -15.12 -8.46
CA LEU A 247 4.68 -14.78 -7.72
C LEU A 247 3.41 -15.09 -8.52
N ASP A 248 3.41 -14.85 -9.84
CA ASP A 248 2.29 -15.20 -10.71
C ASP A 248 1.99 -16.70 -10.63
N GLN A 249 3.03 -17.56 -10.70
CA GLN A 249 2.89 -19.03 -10.56
C GLN A 249 2.39 -19.44 -9.17
N TRP A 250 2.93 -18.82 -8.10
CA TRP A 250 2.45 -19.09 -6.74
C TRP A 250 0.98 -18.67 -6.59
N HIS A 251 0.61 -17.49 -7.13
CA HIS A 251 -0.74 -16.96 -7.08
C HIS A 251 -1.76 -17.88 -7.79
N THR A 252 -1.37 -18.59 -8.87
CA THR A 252 -2.29 -19.51 -9.58
C THR A 252 -2.89 -20.59 -8.68
N LYS A 253 -2.21 -20.95 -7.58
CA LYS A 253 -2.73 -21.90 -6.59
C LYS A 253 -4.00 -21.41 -5.89
N TYR A 254 -4.25 -20.08 -5.92
CA TYR A 254 -5.34 -19.42 -5.21
C TYR A 254 -6.38 -18.77 -6.13
N LEU A 255 -6.30 -19.03 -7.45
CA LEU A 255 -7.28 -18.52 -8.41
C LEU A 255 -8.69 -19.10 -8.20
N GLN A 256 -8.77 -20.31 -7.63
CA GLN A 256 -10.03 -20.93 -7.25
C GLN A 256 -10.15 -20.90 -5.74
N THR A 257 -10.92 -19.97 -5.24
CA THR A 257 -11.22 -19.84 -3.81
C THR A 257 -12.65 -20.25 -3.53
N ARG A 258 -12.99 -20.43 -2.24
CA ARG A 258 -14.35 -20.72 -1.77
C ARG A 258 -15.40 -19.66 -2.16
N PHE A 259 -14.99 -18.51 -2.70
CA PHE A 259 -15.85 -17.36 -3.04
C PHE A 259 -16.25 -17.31 -4.53
N ASN A 260 -15.93 -18.29 -5.33
CA ASN A 260 -16.12 -18.32 -6.79
C ASN A 260 -15.42 -17.19 -7.57
N ASP A 261 -14.87 -16.18 -6.90
CA ASP A 261 -14.10 -15.11 -7.51
C ASP A 261 -12.62 -15.34 -7.33
N PRO A 262 -11.79 -15.16 -8.36
CA PRO A 262 -10.34 -15.27 -8.24
C PRO A 262 -9.79 -14.19 -7.32
N ILE A 263 -8.81 -14.57 -6.48
CA ILE A 263 -8.06 -13.58 -5.70
C ILE A 263 -7.33 -12.66 -6.67
N GLU A 264 -7.55 -11.36 -6.55
CA GLU A 264 -6.93 -10.37 -7.42
C GLU A 264 -5.45 -10.19 -7.08
N LEU A 265 -4.58 -10.09 -8.11
CA LEU A 265 -3.19 -9.67 -7.99
C LEU A 265 -3.04 -8.27 -8.60
N ILE A 266 -2.84 -7.29 -7.73
CA ILE A 266 -2.79 -5.86 -8.06
C ILE A 266 -1.34 -5.40 -8.09
N ASP A 267 -0.89 -4.87 -9.23
CA ASP A 267 0.45 -4.31 -9.37
C ASP A 267 0.47 -2.81 -9.07
N HIS A 268 1.35 -2.42 -8.18
CA HIS A 268 1.76 -1.04 -7.90
C HIS A 268 3.23 -0.87 -8.25
N PHE A 269 3.68 0.36 -8.49
CA PHE A 269 5.07 0.62 -8.83
C PHE A 269 5.81 1.30 -7.68
N ALA A 270 7.03 0.83 -7.41
CA ALA A 270 7.91 1.46 -6.44
C ALA A 270 8.29 2.88 -6.86
N PHE A 271 8.40 3.76 -5.88
CA PHE A 271 8.96 5.09 -6.03
C PHE A 271 10.41 5.15 -5.52
N GLY A 272 11.09 6.24 -5.84
CA GLY A 272 12.45 6.49 -5.35
C GLY A 272 13.49 5.54 -5.95
N PRO A 273 14.52 5.16 -5.18
CA PRO A 273 15.69 4.46 -5.72
C PRO A 273 15.40 3.11 -6.36
N TYR A 274 14.35 2.41 -5.89
CA TYR A 274 13.95 1.11 -6.42
C TYR A 274 12.93 1.19 -7.55
N SER A 275 12.57 2.41 -8.00
CA SER A 275 11.69 2.62 -9.15
C SER A 275 12.29 2.04 -10.43
N LEU A 276 11.43 1.56 -11.31
CA LEU A 276 11.82 1.14 -12.67
C LEU A 276 12.39 2.29 -13.51
N ASP A 277 12.25 3.56 -13.09
CA ASP A 277 12.88 4.71 -13.73
C ASP A 277 14.41 4.71 -13.59
N HIS A 278 14.96 3.86 -12.74
CA HIS A 278 16.38 3.63 -12.56
C HIS A 278 16.86 2.29 -13.18
N ILE A 279 16.09 1.71 -14.11
CA ILE A 279 16.41 0.42 -14.69
C ILE A 279 17.74 0.49 -15.47
N PRO A 280 18.74 -0.39 -15.19
CA PRO A 280 19.96 -0.46 -15.98
C PRO A 280 19.67 -0.94 -17.41
N LEU A 281 20.42 -0.45 -18.39
CA LEU A 281 20.27 -0.88 -19.80
C LEU A 281 20.40 -2.40 -19.94
N ALA A 282 21.42 -3.00 -19.31
CA ALA A 282 21.67 -4.43 -19.37
C ALA A 282 20.50 -5.24 -18.79
N LEU A 283 19.89 -4.77 -17.69
CA LEU A 283 18.69 -5.39 -17.11
C LEU A 283 17.48 -5.28 -18.04
N LYS A 284 17.28 -4.12 -18.69
CA LYS A 284 16.20 -3.94 -19.64
C LYS A 284 16.34 -4.89 -20.85
N GLN A 285 17.57 -5.07 -21.36
CA GLN A 285 17.88 -6.01 -22.44
C GLN A 285 17.66 -7.47 -22.04
N ASP A 286 18.04 -7.85 -20.81
CA ASP A 286 17.75 -9.18 -20.28
C ASP A 286 16.25 -9.45 -20.19
N ILE A 287 15.47 -8.49 -19.69
CA ILE A 287 14.01 -8.61 -19.60
C ILE A 287 13.38 -8.73 -20.99
N GLN A 288 13.90 -8.03 -22.00
CA GLN A 288 13.45 -8.14 -23.38
C GLN A 288 13.66 -9.55 -23.94
N SER A 289 14.80 -10.16 -23.63
CA SER A 289 15.22 -11.45 -24.19
C SER A 289 14.68 -12.67 -23.39
N ASN A 290 14.65 -12.56 -22.08
CA ASN A 290 14.44 -13.66 -21.15
C ASN A 290 13.28 -13.44 -20.16
N GLY A 291 12.76 -12.22 -20.08
CA GLY A 291 11.73 -11.84 -19.12
C GLY A 291 10.33 -12.29 -19.53
N SER A 292 9.38 -12.21 -18.59
CA SER A 292 7.97 -12.40 -18.88
C SER A 292 7.41 -11.25 -19.73
N ILE A 293 6.35 -11.52 -20.52
CA ILE A 293 5.63 -10.48 -21.29
C ILE A 293 5.18 -9.34 -20.38
N ARG A 294 4.74 -9.65 -19.16
CA ARG A 294 4.33 -8.65 -18.16
C ARG A 294 5.51 -7.74 -17.79
N ALA A 295 6.66 -8.33 -17.45
CA ALA A 295 7.87 -7.57 -17.11
C ALA A 295 8.30 -6.65 -18.29
N TRP A 296 8.31 -7.17 -19.50
CA TRP A 296 8.63 -6.38 -20.70
C TRP A 296 7.66 -5.22 -20.90
N ASN A 297 6.35 -5.43 -20.74
CA ASN A 297 5.36 -4.36 -20.87
C ASN A 297 5.55 -3.24 -19.86
N TYR A 298 6.13 -3.51 -18.69
CA TYR A 298 6.41 -2.49 -17.68
C TYR A 298 7.67 -1.66 -17.96
N VAL A 299 8.61 -2.17 -18.77
CA VAL A 299 9.91 -1.50 -18.98
C VAL A 299 10.17 -1.07 -20.42
N LYS A 300 9.43 -1.56 -21.41
CA LYS A 300 9.69 -1.30 -22.84
C LYS A 300 9.77 0.18 -23.22
N GLU A 301 8.88 1.00 -22.65
CA GLU A 301 8.81 2.45 -22.93
C GLU A 301 9.66 3.29 -21.94
N ARG A 302 10.38 2.65 -20.99
CA ARG A 302 11.22 3.37 -20.05
C ARG A 302 12.62 3.55 -20.60
N GLU A 303 13.16 4.77 -20.48
CA GLU A 303 14.57 5.00 -20.77
C GLU A 303 15.45 4.39 -19.67
N PRO A 304 16.63 3.85 -20.02
CA PRO A 304 17.59 3.41 -19.02
C PRO A 304 18.01 4.54 -18.09
N GLY A 305 18.01 4.28 -16.79
CA GLY A 305 18.30 5.26 -15.77
C GLY A 305 19.72 5.16 -15.19
N HIS A 306 20.11 6.17 -14.43
CA HIS A 306 21.37 6.16 -13.70
C HIS A 306 21.30 5.27 -12.47
N THR A 307 22.25 4.36 -12.32
CA THR A 307 22.26 3.33 -11.26
C THR A 307 22.95 3.75 -9.97
N VAL A 308 23.74 4.83 -9.94
CA VAL A 308 24.56 5.23 -8.79
C VAL A 308 23.75 5.36 -7.50
N ARG A 309 22.59 6.00 -7.55
CA ARG A 309 21.71 6.13 -6.39
C ARG A 309 21.16 4.78 -5.95
N LEU A 310 20.78 3.94 -6.90
CA LEU A 310 20.30 2.58 -6.64
C LEU A 310 21.39 1.72 -5.99
N GLN A 311 22.61 1.74 -6.53
CA GLN A 311 23.78 1.04 -5.98
C GLN A 311 24.04 1.45 -4.53
N THR A 312 24.09 2.76 -4.27
CA THR A 312 24.31 3.31 -2.93
C THR A 312 23.27 2.83 -1.94
N VAL A 313 21.98 2.88 -2.31
CA VAL A 313 20.90 2.49 -1.40
C VAL A 313 20.88 0.97 -1.17
N ILE A 314 21.18 0.16 -2.20
CA ILE A 314 21.31 -1.30 -2.02
C ILE A 314 22.42 -1.62 -1.02
N GLN A 315 23.60 -1.03 -1.19
CA GLN A 315 24.72 -1.24 -0.28
C GLN A 315 24.40 -0.82 1.16
N GLN A 316 23.75 0.31 1.34
CA GLN A 316 23.30 0.78 2.66
C GLN A 316 22.29 -0.18 3.30
N HIS A 317 21.28 -0.61 2.55
CA HIS A 317 20.26 -1.53 3.07
C HIS A 317 20.85 -2.93 3.32
N ASP A 318 21.76 -3.41 2.47
CA ASP A 318 22.45 -4.67 2.68
C ASP A 318 23.28 -4.65 3.98
N ALA A 319 24.01 -3.57 4.22
CA ALA A 319 24.75 -3.40 5.47
C ALA A 319 23.82 -3.33 6.69
N MET A 320 22.72 -2.59 6.62
CA MET A 320 21.75 -2.44 7.72
C MET A 320 21.01 -3.75 8.04
N HIS A 321 20.75 -4.57 7.04
CA HIS A 321 20.02 -5.84 7.18
C HIS A 321 20.92 -7.05 7.33
N ASN A 322 22.24 -6.87 7.22
CA ASN A 322 23.22 -7.97 7.16
C ASN A 322 22.86 -9.00 6.09
N THR A 323 22.53 -8.53 4.89
CA THR A 323 22.16 -9.31 3.70
C THR A 323 22.93 -8.80 2.51
N LEU A 324 23.04 -9.58 1.44
CA LEU A 324 23.72 -9.15 0.21
C LEU A 324 22.85 -9.45 -1.01
N LEU A 325 22.68 -8.47 -1.89
CA LEU A 325 21.95 -8.66 -3.16
C LEU A 325 22.56 -9.81 -3.97
N LYS A 326 23.88 -9.94 -4.01
CA LYS A 326 24.57 -11.00 -4.74
C LYS A 326 24.24 -12.42 -4.25
N ASP A 327 23.89 -12.58 -2.97
CA ASP A 327 23.54 -13.88 -2.41
C ASP A 327 22.07 -14.23 -2.70
N PHE A 328 21.24 -13.22 -2.87
CA PHE A 328 19.83 -13.36 -3.22
C PHE A 328 19.63 -13.50 -4.74
N ASP A 329 20.16 -12.57 -5.53
CA ASP A 329 20.06 -12.54 -7.00
C ASP A 329 21.40 -12.09 -7.61
N PRO A 330 22.33 -13.05 -7.85
CA PRO A 330 23.65 -12.75 -8.41
C PRO A 330 23.60 -12.07 -9.78
N GLU A 331 22.59 -12.40 -10.59
CA GLU A 331 22.46 -11.80 -11.92
C GLU A 331 21.94 -10.38 -11.85
N LEU A 332 20.94 -10.11 -11.00
CA LEU A 332 20.50 -8.74 -10.76
C LEU A 332 21.64 -7.88 -10.22
N HIS A 333 22.46 -8.45 -9.31
CA HIS A 333 23.66 -7.78 -8.82
C HIS A 333 24.61 -7.38 -9.96
N LYS A 334 24.87 -8.27 -10.92
CA LYS A 334 25.70 -7.96 -12.09
C LYS A 334 25.13 -6.80 -12.92
N PHE A 335 23.83 -6.83 -13.22
CA PHE A 335 23.19 -5.77 -14.00
C PHE A 335 23.24 -4.39 -13.31
N ILE A 336 23.31 -4.36 -11.99
CA ILE A 336 23.32 -3.11 -11.23
C ILE A 336 24.73 -2.59 -10.98
N PHE A 337 25.71 -3.48 -10.75
CA PHE A 337 27.06 -3.12 -10.25
C PHE A 337 28.18 -3.31 -11.31
N GLN A 338 27.91 -3.87 -12.44
CA GLN A 338 28.83 -3.97 -13.58
C GLN A 338 28.44 -3.03 -14.71
#